data_cc00ac700ff0b84562fbc0ae33d77d6b
#
_entry.id   cc00ac700ff0b84562fbc0ae33d77d6b
#
_cell.length_a   1.000
_cell.length_b   1.000
_cell.length_c   1.000
_cell.angle_alpha   90.00
_cell.angle_beta   90.00
_cell.angle_gamma   90.00
#
_symmetry.space_group_name_H-M   'P 1'
#
loop_
_entity.id
_entity.type
_entity.pdbx_description
1 polymer ?
#
loop_
_entity_poly.entity_id
_entity_poly.type
_entity_poly.pdbx_seq_one_letter_code
_entity_poly.pdbx_strand_id
1 'polypeptide(L)'
;MAERRLRILLVGASGTLGRAVEAELASRHEVVAAGRNSGSLRIDLTDVASIHHALRQAGELDAVISAAGKVTFAPLADFKPAAYGESLHTLGIADKLMGQVNLALAARDHLRDGGSITLTTGILSEQPIVAGSSASLVNGAVEAFVRAAAIELPRGLRINVVSPNVLIEAMPAYAPFFRGFEPVSAARAALAFARSVEGAQTGQVYKVF
;
A
#
# COMPACT_ATOMS: atom_id res chain seq x y z
N MET A 1 10.73 -1.98 -28.99
CA MET A 1 9.78 -0.85 -28.88
C MET A 1 10.19 -0.03 -27.65
N ALA A 2 10.28 1.29 -27.75
CA ALA A 2 10.54 2.12 -26.57
C ALA A 2 9.36 1.92 -25.59
N GLU A 3 9.64 1.46 -24.37
CA GLU A 3 8.62 1.33 -23.34
C GLU A 3 8.04 2.72 -23.04
N ARG A 4 6.72 2.81 -22.99
CA ARG A 4 6.02 4.06 -22.68
C ARG A 4 6.37 4.49 -21.25
N ARG A 5 6.85 5.71 -21.08
CA ARG A 5 7.07 6.29 -19.77
C ARG A 5 5.72 6.55 -19.07
N LEU A 6 5.46 5.85 -17.97
CA LEU A 6 4.23 5.98 -17.18
C LEU A 6 4.34 7.15 -16.21
N ARG A 7 3.20 7.76 -15.86
CA ARG A 7 3.06 8.74 -14.77
C ARG A 7 2.44 8.06 -13.56
N ILE A 8 3.18 7.97 -12.46
CA ILE A 8 2.86 7.15 -11.28
C ILE A 8 2.76 8.04 -10.05
N LEU A 9 1.61 8.04 -9.37
CA LEU A 9 1.48 8.64 -8.05
C LEU A 9 1.94 7.63 -6.98
N LEU A 10 2.98 7.98 -6.22
CA LEU A 10 3.49 7.16 -5.11
C LEU A 10 3.18 7.81 -3.76
N VAL A 11 2.19 7.26 -3.07
CA VAL A 11 1.81 7.71 -1.72
C VAL A 11 2.69 7.01 -0.68
N GLY A 12 3.33 7.79 0.19
CA GLY A 12 4.28 7.29 1.18
C GLY A 12 5.72 7.17 0.66
N ALA A 13 6.08 7.94 -0.37
CA ALA A 13 7.39 7.92 -1.02
C ALA A 13 8.58 8.13 -0.04
N SER A 14 8.41 8.90 1.03
CA SER A 14 9.47 9.16 2.03
C SER A 14 9.71 8.01 3.02
N GLY A 15 8.82 7.01 3.07
CA GLY A 15 8.97 5.83 3.92
C GLY A 15 10.05 4.86 3.41
N THR A 16 10.42 3.87 4.23
CA THR A 16 11.44 2.87 3.85
C THR A 16 11.06 2.14 2.56
N LEU A 17 9.86 1.59 2.49
CA LEU A 17 9.38 0.91 1.29
C LEU A 17 9.18 1.89 0.13
N GLY A 18 8.61 3.09 0.40
CA GLY A 18 8.36 4.10 -0.63
C GLY A 18 9.62 4.55 -1.35
N ARG A 19 10.72 4.80 -0.63
CA ARG A 19 12.01 5.14 -1.24
C ARG A 19 12.56 4.04 -2.15
N ALA A 20 12.40 2.78 -1.75
CA ALA A 20 12.82 1.65 -2.58
C ALA A 20 11.97 1.52 -3.85
N VAL A 21 10.66 1.72 -3.73
CA VAL A 21 9.73 1.71 -4.88
C VAL A 21 10.03 2.87 -5.83
N GLU A 22 10.29 4.07 -5.30
CA GLU A 22 10.69 5.23 -6.11
C GLU A 22 11.99 4.96 -6.85
N ALA A 23 13.02 4.44 -6.17
CA ALA A 23 14.31 4.10 -6.78
C ALA A 23 14.18 3.05 -7.90
N GLU A 24 13.32 2.05 -7.72
CA GLU A 24 13.06 1.01 -8.71
C GLU A 24 12.38 1.56 -9.98
N LEU A 25 11.41 2.46 -9.82
CA LEU A 25 10.57 2.93 -10.92
C LEU A 25 11.08 4.20 -11.61
N ALA A 26 11.81 5.07 -10.91
CA ALA A 26 12.17 6.41 -11.40
C ALA A 26 13.10 6.40 -12.62
N SER A 27 13.86 5.32 -12.84
CA SER A 27 14.72 5.18 -14.03
C SER A 27 13.91 5.00 -15.33
N ARG A 28 12.69 4.47 -15.23
CA ARG A 28 11.83 4.13 -16.38
C ARG A 28 10.59 5.01 -16.48
N HIS A 29 10.14 5.59 -15.37
CA HIS A 29 8.83 6.25 -15.25
C HIS A 29 8.95 7.64 -14.60
N GLU A 30 7.90 8.44 -14.70
CA GLU A 30 7.72 9.67 -13.92
C GLU A 30 7.04 9.33 -12.60
N VAL A 31 7.74 9.46 -11.47
CA VAL A 31 7.18 9.21 -10.15
C VAL A 31 6.83 10.53 -9.48
N VAL A 32 5.55 10.73 -9.22
CA VAL A 32 5.01 11.86 -8.45
C VAL A 32 4.93 11.44 -6.99
N ALA A 33 5.88 11.91 -6.19
CA ALA A 33 5.96 11.57 -4.77
C ALA A 33 4.89 12.31 -3.96
N ALA A 34 4.13 11.59 -3.13
CA ALA A 34 3.10 12.16 -2.26
C ALA A 34 3.19 11.63 -0.84
N GLY A 35 2.83 12.45 0.13
CA GLY A 35 2.80 12.08 1.54
C GLY A 35 2.20 13.17 2.42
N ARG A 36 1.96 12.85 3.70
CA ARG A 36 1.34 13.80 4.64
C ARG A 36 2.19 15.07 4.83
N ASN A 37 3.51 14.91 4.98
CA ASN A 37 4.43 16.00 5.29
C ASN A 37 5.59 16.11 4.29
N SER A 38 5.61 15.32 3.22
CA SER A 38 6.73 15.20 2.28
C SER A 38 6.23 14.89 0.87
N GLY A 39 7.13 14.99 -0.10
CA GLY A 39 6.81 14.80 -1.52
C GLY A 39 6.35 16.08 -2.19
N SER A 40 6.11 16.02 -3.50
CA SER A 40 5.62 17.11 -4.33
C SER A 40 4.14 17.41 -4.11
N LEU A 41 3.37 16.42 -3.66
CA LEU A 41 1.96 16.55 -3.33
C LEU A 41 1.70 16.20 -1.86
N ARG A 42 0.69 16.86 -1.27
CA ARG A 42 0.23 16.57 0.09
C ARG A 42 -1.00 15.65 0.03
N ILE A 43 -0.92 14.54 0.77
CA ILE A 43 -2.02 13.57 0.88
C ILE A 43 -2.08 12.99 2.30
N ASP A 44 -3.22 13.10 2.94
CA ASP A 44 -3.55 12.40 4.17
C ASP A 44 -4.58 11.30 3.85
N LEU A 45 -4.20 10.05 4.02
CA LEU A 45 -5.08 8.91 3.73
C LEU A 45 -6.27 8.80 4.69
N THR A 46 -6.23 9.50 5.82
CA THR A 46 -7.37 9.55 6.77
C THR A 46 -8.40 10.61 6.41
N ASP A 47 -8.10 11.46 5.41
CA ASP A 47 -8.98 12.51 4.91
C ASP A 47 -9.29 12.30 3.42
N VAL A 48 -10.52 11.93 3.13
CA VAL A 48 -11.02 11.69 1.77
C VAL A 48 -10.92 12.95 0.90
N ALA A 49 -11.14 14.14 1.48
CA ALA A 49 -11.01 15.40 0.75
C ALA A 49 -9.55 15.66 0.33
N SER A 50 -8.60 15.34 1.20
CA SER A 50 -7.15 15.39 0.90
C SER A 50 -6.78 14.43 -0.23
N ILE A 51 -7.33 13.20 -0.23
CA ILE A 51 -7.12 12.22 -1.31
C ILE A 51 -7.59 12.80 -2.66
N HIS A 52 -8.82 13.28 -2.74
CA HIS A 52 -9.35 13.87 -3.97
C HIS A 52 -8.58 15.10 -4.42
N HIS A 53 -8.13 15.94 -3.47
CA HIS A 53 -7.34 17.12 -3.79
C HIS A 53 -6.00 16.72 -4.43
N ALA A 54 -5.27 15.78 -3.83
CA ALA A 54 -3.99 15.29 -4.35
C ALA A 54 -4.12 14.66 -5.74
N LEU A 55 -5.17 13.85 -5.97
CA LEU A 55 -5.42 13.23 -7.27
C LEU A 55 -5.73 14.27 -8.35
N ARG A 56 -6.53 15.29 -8.05
CA ARG A 56 -6.78 16.41 -8.98
C ARG A 56 -5.49 17.16 -9.32
N GLN A 57 -4.63 17.42 -8.34
CA GLN A 57 -3.34 18.07 -8.57
C GLN A 57 -2.38 17.20 -9.38
N ALA A 58 -2.41 15.90 -9.19
CA ALA A 58 -1.60 14.95 -9.96
C ALA A 58 -1.99 14.90 -11.44
N GLY A 59 -3.25 15.21 -11.77
CA GLY A 59 -3.79 15.10 -13.12
C GLY A 59 -4.00 13.65 -13.56
N GLU A 60 -3.91 13.37 -14.86
CA GLU A 60 -4.05 12.03 -15.40
C GLU A 60 -2.87 11.14 -15.01
N LEU A 61 -3.15 9.94 -14.54
CA LEU A 61 -2.18 8.98 -14.06
C LEU A 61 -2.28 7.65 -14.82
N ASP A 62 -1.15 6.96 -14.94
CA ASP A 62 -1.08 5.59 -15.44
C ASP A 62 -1.10 4.59 -14.27
N ALA A 63 -0.60 4.99 -13.10
CA ALA A 63 -0.62 4.14 -11.92
C ALA A 63 -0.72 4.94 -10.61
N VAL A 64 -1.31 4.31 -9.59
CA VAL A 64 -1.33 4.80 -8.20
C VAL A 64 -0.80 3.70 -7.30
N ILE A 65 0.20 4.05 -6.48
CA ILE A 65 0.82 3.14 -5.50
C ILE A 65 0.61 3.71 -4.10
N SER A 66 0.17 2.87 -3.17
CA SER A 66 0.21 3.16 -1.74
C SER A 66 1.29 2.34 -1.06
N ALA A 67 2.37 2.98 -0.63
CA ALA A 67 3.40 2.44 0.27
C ALA A 67 3.28 3.05 1.67
N ALA A 68 2.08 3.48 2.05
CA ALA A 68 1.76 4.17 3.29
C ALA A 68 0.79 3.35 4.17
N GLY A 69 0.67 3.75 5.42
CA GLY A 69 -0.21 3.16 6.42
C GLY A 69 0.55 2.53 7.57
N LYS A 70 0.03 2.72 8.78
CA LYS A 70 0.61 2.21 10.02
C LYS A 70 -0.35 1.24 10.70
N VAL A 71 0.19 0.30 11.43
CA VAL A 71 -0.53 -0.59 12.35
C VAL A 71 0.16 -0.57 13.69
N THR A 72 -0.59 -0.89 14.75
CA THR A 72 -0.06 -1.02 16.10
C THR A 72 0.05 -2.50 16.47
N PHE A 73 1.14 -2.85 17.13
CA PHE A 73 1.33 -4.15 17.73
C PHE A 73 1.00 -4.05 19.23
N ALA A 74 -0.01 -4.80 19.65
CA ALA A 74 -0.44 -4.84 21.04
C ALA A 74 -1.03 -6.23 21.37
N PRO A 75 -0.85 -6.74 22.60
CA PRO A 75 -1.46 -8.00 23.02
C PRO A 75 -2.98 -7.98 22.87
N LEU A 76 -3.57 -9.07 22.40
CA LEU A 76 -5.02 -9.17 22.24
C LEU A 76 -5.78 -8.92 23.55
N ALA A 77 -5.17 -9.28 24.67
CA ALA A 77 -5.73 -9.06 26.01
C ALA A 77 -5.95 -7.56 26.36
N ASP A 78 -5.24 -6.67 25.68
CA ASP A 78 -5.37 -5.22 25.88
C ASP A 78 -6.55 -4.63 25.11
N PHE A 79 -7.15 -5.40 24.19
CA PHE A 79 -8.29 -4.94 23.41
C PHE A 79 -9.61 -5.21 24.14
N LYS A 80 -10.36 -4.15 24.36
CA LYS A 80 -11.75 -4.24 24.86
C LYS A 80 -12.72 -4.38 23.68
N PRO A 81 -13.94 -4.90 23.89
CA PRO A 81 -15.02 -4.75 22.93
C PRO A 81 -15.14 -3.28 22.49
N ALA A 82 -15.47 -3.03 21.25
CA ALA A 82 -15.49 -1.70 20.61
C ALA A 82 -14.13 -1.05 20.32
N ALA A 83 -12.98 -1.62 20.73
CA ALA A 83 -11.66 -1.04 20.49
C ALA A 83 -11.40 -0.65 19.03
N TYR A 84 -11.82 -1.47 18.09
CA TYR A 84 -11.64 -1.18 16.66
C TYR A 84 -12.52 -0.04 16.14
N GLY A 85 -13.66 0.23 16.79
CA GLY A 85 -14.49 1.40 16.46
C GLY A 85 -13.97 2.69 17.10
N GLU A 86 -13.45 2.61 18.32
CA GLU A 86 -12.99 3.76 19.09
C GLU A 86 -11.56 4.19 18.76
N SER A 87 -10.69 3.23 18.41
CA SER A 87 -9.27 3.45 18.16
C SER A 87 -8.89 3.28 16.69
N LEU A 88 -9.72 3.79 15.77
CA LEU A 88 -9.56 3.63 14.31
C LEU A 88 -8.18 4.02 13.80
N HIS A 89 -7.61 5.12 14.32
CA HIS A 89 -6.32 5.62 13.86
C HIS A 89 -5.14 4.80 14.40
N THR A 90 -5.20 4.36 15.66
CA THR A 90 -4.11 3.62 16.27
C THR A 90 -4.03 2.17 15.81
N LEU A 91 -5.16 1.56 15.48
CA LEU A 91 -5.24 0.17 15.05
C LEU A 91 -5.12 -0.01 13.52
N GLY A 92 -4.87 1.05 12.78
CA GLY A 92 -4.65 1.01 11.34
C GLY A 92 -5.93 0.93 10.50
N ILE A 93 -7.12 1.04 11.12
CA ILE A 93 -8.38 1.01 10.37
C ILE A 93 -8.54 2.26 9.52
N ALA A 94 -8.25 3.45 10.06
CA ALA A 94 -8.47 4.70 9.36
C ALA A 94 -7.48 4.93 8.21
N ASP A 95 -6.19 4.68 8.43
CA ASP A 95 -5.15 4.98 7.43
C ASP A 95 -4.76 3.76 6.58
N LYS A 96 -4.38 2.65 7.19
CA LYS A 96 -3.89 1.50 6.43
C LYS A 96 -5.00 0.71 5.74
N LEU A 97 -6.17 0.57 6.34
CA LEU A 97 -7.31 -0.09 5.69
C LEU A 97 -8.11 0.92 4.86
N MET A 98 -8.88 1.79 5.54
CA MET A 98 -9.82 2.68 4.85
C MET A 98 -9.11 3.71 3.97
N GLY A 99 -7.93 4.19 4.39
CA GLY A 99 -7.13 5.09 3.58
C GLY A 99 -6.72 4.48 2.24
N GLN A 100 -6.30 3.23 2.22
CA GLN A 100 -5.97 2.54 0.97
C GLN A 100 -7.21 2.22 0.13
N VAL A 101 -8.32 1.81 0.76
CA VAL A 101 -9.60 1.57 0.07
C VAL A 101 -10.10 2.87 -0.57
N ASN A 102 -10.14 3.97 0.19
CA ASN A 102 -10.58 5.27 -0.31
C ASN A 102 -9.67 5.79 -1.43
N LEU A 103 -8.34 5.61 -1.30
CA LEU A 103 -7.41 5.95 -2.37
C LEU A 103 -7.70 5.15 -3.65
N ALA A 104 -7.94 3.85 -3.55
CA ALA A 104 -8.24 3.01 -4.70
C ALA A 104 -9.56 3.42 -5.39
N LEU A 105 -10.60 3.69 -4.61
CA LEU A 105 -11.90 4.14 -5.14
C LEU A 105 -11.79 5.50 -5.82
N ALA A 106 -11.09 6.46 -5.23
CA ALA A 106 -10.89 7.78 -5.81
C ALA A 106 -9.96 7.74 -7.04
N ALA A 107 -8.89 6.94 -7.01
CA ALA A 107 -7.95 6.82 -8.11
C ALA A 107 -8.58 6.28 -9.40
N ARG A 108 -9.61 5.43 -9.27
CA ARG A 108 -10.37 4.89 -10.41
C ARG A 108 -10.77 5.97 -11.43
N ASP A 109 -11.16 7.13 -10.96
CA ASP A 109 -11.68 8.22 -11.81
C ASP A 109 -10.57 9.12 -12.39
N HIS A 110 -9.31 8.94 -11.94
CA HIS A 110 -8.14 9.70 -12.37
C HIS A 110 -7.14 8.86 -13.19
N LEU A 111 -7.35 7.56 -13.26
CA LEU A 111 -6.49 6.65 -14.03
C LEU A 111 -6.92 6.61 -15.50
N ARG A 112 -5.93 6.56 -16.38
CA ARG A 112 -6.13 6.22 -17.80
C ARG A 112 -6.62 4.78 -17.94
N ASP A 113 -7.26 4.47 -19.07
CA ASP A 113 -7.67 3.13 -19.40
C ASP A 113 -6.49 2.16 -19.36
N GLY A 114 -6.67 0.98 -18.78
CA GLY A 114 -5.60 0.01 -18.53
C GLY A 114 -4.63 0.37 -17.40
N GLY A 115 -4.87 1.47 -16.70
CA GLY A 115 -4.05 1.89 -15.55
C GLY A 115 -4.07 0.91 -14.39
N SER A 116 -3.24 1.14 -13.38
CA SER A 116 -3.08 0.22 -12.26
C SER A 116 -3.11 0.88 -10.88
N ILE A 117 -3.60 0.14 -9.90
CA ILE A 117 -3.57 0.46 -8.48
C ILE A 117 -2.78 -0.61 -7.76
N THR A 118 -1.80 -0.21 -6.94
CA THR A 118 -1.03 -1.16 -6.12
C THR A 118 -1.08 -0.73 -4.66
N LEU A 119 -1.66 -1.60 -3.82
CA LEU A 119 -1.77 -1.39 -2.38
C LEU A 119 -0.69 -2.18 -1.62
N THR A 120 -0.56 -1.94 -0.32
CA THR A 120 0.45 -2.60 0.52
C THR A 120 -0.19 -3.25 1.75
N THR A 121 0.13 -4.52 1.95
CA THR A 121 -0.19 -5.27 3.17
C THR A 121 1.09 -5.76 3.87
N GLY A 122 1.16 -6.99 4.26
CA GLY A 122 2.31 -7.67 4.84
C GLY A 122 1.98 -9.09 5.27
N ILE A 123 2.99 -9.89 5.50
CA ILE A 123 2.94 -11.34 5.79
C ILE A 123 1.94 -11.73 6.88
N LEU A 124 1.59 -10.82 7.78
CA LEU A 124 0.73 -11.11 8.94
C LEU A 124 -0.73 -11.42 8.59
N SER A 125 -1.15 -11.23 7.33
CA SER A 125 -2.42 -11.77 6.83
C SER A 125 -2.43 -13.31 6.78
N GLU A 126 -1.27 -13.94 6.64
CA GLU A 126 -1.11 -15.39 6.50
C GLU A 126 -0.35 -16.04 7.66
N GLN A 127 0.67 -15.37 8.15
CA GLN A 127 1.55 -15.86 9.22
C GLN A 127 1.45 -14.92 10.43
N PRO A 128 0.44 -15.11 11.29
CA PRO A 128 0.21 -14.21 12.43
C PRO A 128 1.30 -14.36 13.49
N ILE A 129 1.51 -13.28 14.24
CA ILE A 129 2.43 -13.22 15.38
C ILE A 129 1.68 -12.79 16.63
N VAL A 130 2.28 -13.05 17.80
CA VAL A 130 1.79 -12.49 19.06
C VAL A 130 1.77 -10.95 18.97
N ALA A 131 0.73 -10.34 19.49
CA ALA A 131 0.46 -8.90 19.41
C ALA A 131 0.19 -8.35 17.99
N GLY A 132 0.03 -9.22 16.98
CA GLY A 132 -0.16 -8.85 15.58
C GLY A 132 -1.62 -8.85 15.09
N SER A 133 -2.61 -9.07 15.96
CA SER A 133 -4.02 -9.26 15.54
C SER A 133 -4.59 -8.09 14.73
N SER A 134 -4.27 -6.85 15.10
CA SER A 134 -4.70 -5.67 14.35
C SER A 134 -4.07 -5.61 12.95
N ALA A 135 -2.78 -5.92 12.84
CA ALA A 135 -2.08 -5.96 11.55
C ALA A 135 -2.64 -7.06 10.64
N SER A 136 -2.92 -8.25 11.20
CA SER A 136 -3.52 -9.37 10.47
C SER A 136 -4.91 -9.02 9.95
N LEU A 137 -5.75 -8.41 10.77
CA LEU A 137 -7.09 -7.95 10.39
C LEU A 137 -7.04 -6.96 9.23
N VAL A 138 -6.23 -5.90 9.36
CA VAL A 138 -6.12 -4.85 8.35
C VAL A 138 -5.54 -5.39 7.04
N ASN A 139 -4.47 -6.19 7.10
CA ASN A 139 -3.86 -6.77 5.91
C ASN A 139 -4.84 -7.72 5.20
N GLY A 140 -5.49 -8.63 5.94
CA GLY A 140 -6.47 -9.55 5.37
C GLY A 140 -7.67 -8.85 4.72
N ALA A 141 -8.16 -7.76 5.33
CA ALA A 141 -9.25 -6.97 4.79
C ALA A 141 -8.85 -6.27 3.46
N VAL A 142 -7.65 -5.67 3.38
CA VAL A 142 -7.15 -5.06 2.13
C VAL A 142 -6.98 -6.11 1.04
N GLU A 143 -6.43 -7.29 1.34
CA GLU A 143 -6.26 -8.36 0.35
C GLU A 143 -7.60 -8.90 -0.16
N ALA A 144 -8.60 -9.04 0.71
CA ALA A 144 -9.96 -9.43 0.32
C ALA A 144 -10.61 -8.37 -0.58
N PHE A 145 -10.47 -7.08 -0.21
CA PHE A 145 -10.95 -5.97 -1.04
C PHE A 145 -10.32 -5.98 -2.43
N VAL A 146 -8.99 -6.15 -2.53
CA VAL A 146 -8.27 -6.18 -3.82
C VAL A 146 -8.79 -7.28 -4.73
N ARG A 147 -8.99 -8.50 -4.20
CA ARG A 147 -9.53 -9.62 -4.98
C ARG A 147 -10.94 -9.36 -5.51
N ALA A 148 -11.80 -8.75 -4.70
CA ALA A 148 -13.16 -8.39 -5.10
C ALA A 148 -13.16 -7.22 -6.10
N ALA A 149 -12.44 -6.15 -5.81
CA ALA A 149 -12.37 -4.98 -6.68
C ALA A 149 -11.82 -5.29 -8.08
N ALA A 150 -10.90 -6.26 -8.18
CA ALA A 150 -10.27 -6.64 -9.45
C ALA A 150 -11.26 -7.15 -10.51
N ILE A 151 -12.39 -7.71 -10.11
CA ILE A 151 -13.42 -8.21 -11.04
C ILE A 151 -14.49 -7.15 -11.38
N GLU A 152 -14.48 -6.01 -10.68
CA GLU A 152 -15.46 -4.95 -10.86
C GLU A 152 -14.90 -3.66 -11.47
N LEU A 153 -13.56 -3.48 -11.44
CA LEU A 153 -12.94 -2.27 -11.96
C LEU A 153 -13.19 -2.11 -13.47
N PRO A 154 -13.67 -0.92 -13.91
CA PRO A 154 -13.99 -0.67 -15.32
C PRO A 154 -12.73 -0.36 -16.14
N ARG A 155 -12.88 -0.22 -17.45
CA ARG A 155 -11.91 0.32 -18.41
C ARG A 155 -10.57 -0.43 -18.42
N GLY A 156 -10.57 -1.74 -18.07
CA GLY A 156 -9.34 -2.53 -17.98
C GLY A 156 -8.40 -2.11 -16.85
N LEU A 157 -8.88 -1.35 -15.88
CA LEU A 157 -8.10 -0.97 -14.69
C LEU A 157 -7.74 -2.22 -13.88
N ARG A 158 -6.53 -2.24 -13.38
CA ARG A 158 -5.99 -3.35 -12.58
C ARG A 158 -5.76 -2.92 -11.14
N ILE A 159 -5.97 -3.83 -10.21
CA ILE A 159 -5.64 -3.61 -8.81
C ILE A 159 -4.93 -4.83 -8.25
N ASN A 160 -3.82 -4.61 -7.56
CA ASN A 160 -3.03 -5.65 -6.90
C ASN A 160 -2.58 -5.16 -5.53
N VAL A 161 -2.04 -6.07 -4.73
CA VAL A 161 -1.44 -5.76 -3.44
C VAL A 161 -0.09 -6.44 -3.30
N VAL A 162 0.88 -5.74 -2.73
CA VAL A 162 2.18 -6.31 -2.36
C VAL A 162 2.18 -6.62 -0.87
N SER A 163 2.48 -7.86 -0.52
CA SER A 163 2.52 -8.39 0.83
C SER A 163 3.94 -8.85 1.17
N PRO A 164 4.82 -7.93 1.63
CA PRO A 164 6.18 -8.29 2.01
C PRO A 164 6.23 -8.94 3.40
N ASN A 165 7.29 -9.73 3.63
CA ASN A 165 7.74 -10.04 4.99
C ASN A 165 8.23 -8.76 5.69
N VAL A 166 8.61 -8.86 6.97
CA VAL A 166 9.23 -7.74 7.67
C VAL A 166 10.46 -7.28 6.88
N LEU A 167 10.59 -5.96 6.72
CA LEU A 167 11.73 -5.40 5.99
C LEU A 167 13.01 -5.45 6.83
N ILE A 168 14.13 -5.80 6.21
CA ILE A 168 15.47 -5.75 6.84
C ILE A 168 15.69 -4.38 7.49
N GLU A 169 15.34 -3.32 6.79
CA GLU A 169 15.49 -1.93 7.21
C GLU A 169 14.59 -1.55 8.40
N ALA A 170 13.55 -2.34 8.67
CA ALA A 170 12.63 -2.14 9.78
C ALA A 170 12.96 -3.01 11.01
N MET A 171 13.86 -3.99 10.86
CA MET A 171 14.23 -4.92 11.94
C MET A 171 14.67 -4.24 13.25
N PRO A 172 15.38 -3.09 13.26
CA PRO A 172 15.69 -2.43 14.52
C PRO A 172 14.50 -2.15 15.43
N ALA A 173 13.33 -1.90 14.83
CA ALA A 173 12.08 -1.65 15.57
C ALA A 173 11.23 -2.91 15.76
N TYR A 174 11.32 -3.89 14.85
CA TYR A 174 10.37 -4.99 14.78
C TYR A 174 10.93 -6.37 15.16
N ALA A 175 12.24 -6.52 15.31
CA ALA A 175 12.87 -7.80 15.64
C ALA A 175 12.23 -8.55 16.82
N PRO A 176 11.79 -7.92 17.92
CA PRO A 176 11.15 -8.62 19.02
C PRO A 176 9.85 -9.36 18.62
N PHE A 177 9.13 -8.85 17.62
CA PHE A 177 7.86 -9.40 17.15
C PHE A 177 8.03 -10.47 16.06
N PHE A 178 9.10 -10.42 15.28
CA PHE A 178 9.32 -11.26 14.09
C PHE A 178 10.39 -12.32 14.29
N ARG A 179 10.44 -12.94 15.47
CA ARG A 179 11.38 -14.04 15.75
C ARG A 179 11.07 -15.25 14.87
N GLY A 180 12.09 -15.76 14.15
CA GLY A 180 11.95 -16.90 13.25
C GLY A 180 11.46 -16.56 11.84
N PHE A 181 11.22 -15.27 11.55
CA PHE A 181 10.96 -14.81 10.19
C PHE A 181 12.26 -14.42 9.49
N GLU A 182 12.37 -14.74 8.22
CA GLU A 182 13.46 -14.28 7.35
C GLU A 182 13.08 -12.92 6.76
N PRO A 183 13.74 -11.82 7.17
CA PRO A 183 13.37 -10.50 6.66
C PRO A 183 13.79 -10.32 5.21
N VAL A 184 13.04 -9.50 4.47
CA VAL A 184 13.33 -9.17 3.06
C VAL A 184 13.77 -7.72 2.92
N SER A 185 14.63 -7.42 1.93
CA SER A 185 15.00 -6.03 1.67
C SER A 185 13.85 -5.24 1.05
N ALA A 186 13.76 -3.94 1.35
CA ALA A 186 12.79 -3.06 0.70
C ALA A 186 12.97 -3.04 -0.84
N ALA A 187 14.20 -3.18 -1.32
CA ALA A 187 14.51 -3.29 -2.75
C ALA A 187 13.90 -4.56 -3.38
N ARG A 188 13.96 -5.72 -2.68
CA ARG A 188 13.30 -6.94 -3.16
C ARG A 188 11.77 -6.77 -3.20
N ALA A 189 11.19 -6.11 -2.20
CA ALA A 189 9.76 -5.82 -2.21
C ALA A 189 9.37 -4.86 -3.34
N ALA A 190 10.21 -3.88 -3.68
CA ALA A 190 9.97 -2.91 -4.75
C ALA A 190 9.80 -3.57 -6.13
N LEU A 191 10.48 -4.70 -6.40
CA LEU A 191 10.29 -5.47 -7.65
C LEU A 191 8.84 -5.94 -7.83
N ALA A 192 8.14 -6.27 -6.75
CA ALA A 192 6.74 -6.68 -6.84
C ALA A 192 5.82 -5.49 -7.18
N PHE A 193 6.17 -4.26 -6.77
CA PHE A 193 5.47 -3.06 -7.21
C PHE A 193 5.69 -2.78 -8.69
N ALA A 194 6.93 -2.89 -9.18
CA ALA A 194 7.22 -2.79 -10.61
C ALA A 194 6.42 -3.82 -11.41
N ARG A 195 6.41 -5.10 -10.98
CA ARG A 195 5.60 -6.15 -11.59
C ARG A 195 4.11 -5.82 -11.62
N SER A 196 3.56 -5.19 -10.58
CA SER A 196 2.16 -4.79 -10.52
C SER A 196 1.85 -3.67 -11.51
N VAL A 197 2.73 -2.66 -11.59
CA VAL A 197 2.56 -1.49 -12.45
C VAL A 197 2.73 -1.84 -13.93
N GLU A 198 3.81 -2.54 -14.26
CA GLU A 198 4.25 -2.83 -15.65
C GLU A 198 3.61 -4.09 -16.22
N GLY A 199 3.14 -5.01 -15.36
CA GLY A 199 2.55 -6.30 -15.78
C GLY A 199 1.07 -6.20 -16.12
N ALA A 200 0.49 -7.32 -16.52
CA ALA A 200 -0.91 -7.42 -16.96
C ALA A 200 -1.86 -8.03 -15.92
N GLN A 201 -1.33 -8.49 -14.78
CA GLN A 201 -2.14 -9.20 -13.77
C GLN A 201 -3.01 -8.23 -12.96
N THR A 202 -4.17 -8.73 -12.51
CA THR A 202 -5.07 -8.05 -11.58
C THR A 202 -5.53 -9.00 -10.48
N GLY A 203 -5.95 -8.47 -9.32
CA GLY A 203 -6.43 -9.26 -8.18
C GLY A 203 -5.35 -10.04 -7.43
N GLN A 204 -4.07 -9.78 -7.70
CA GLN A 204 -2.96 -10.55 -7.14
C GLN A 204 -2.55 -10.03 -5.77
N VAL A 205 -2.18 -10.97 -4.90
CA VAL A 205 -1.38 -10.72 -3.70
C VAL A 205 0.05 -11.15 -4.02
N TYR A 206 0.93 -10.19 -4.30
CA TYR A 206 2.34 -10.46 -4.54
C TYR A 206 3.07 -10.66 -3.24
N LYS A 207 3.24 -11.92 -2.86
CA LYS A 207 3.96 -12.31 -1.65
C LYS A 207 5.47 -12.19 -1.86
N VAL A 208 6.13 -11.49 -0.98
CA VAL A 208 7.59 -11.31 -0.97
C VAL A 208 8.09 -11.80 0.40
N PHE A 209 8.25 -13.13 0.50
CA PHE A 209 8.68 -13.82 1.71
C PHE A 209 10.04 -14.44 1.53
#